data_d510d2466ba3719f2298a17a5a72eba7
#
_entry.id   d510d2466ba3719f2298a17a5a72eba7
#
_cell.length_a   1.000
_cell.length_b   1.000
_cell.length_c   1.000
_cell.angle_alpha   90.00
_cell.angle_beta   90.00
_cell.angle_gamma   90.00
#
_symmetry.space_group_name_H-M   'P 1'
#
loop_
_entity.id
_entity.type
_entity.pdbx_description
1 polymer ?
#
loop_
_entity_poly.entity_id
_entity_poly.type
_entity_poly.pdbx_seq_one_letter_code
_entity_poly.pdbx_strand_id
1 'polypeptide(L)' 'NETLPALEKANTAFDRYVAEQCRFEEKMMGGGSGAGAANLACQINLLHIRMGAIESHLSAQ' A
#
# COMPACT_ATOMS: atom_id res chain seq x y z
N ASN A 1 2.22 -22.64 12.50
CA ASN A 1 2.10 -22.82 11.08
C ASN A 1 2.81 -21.67 10.35
N GLU A 2 3.48 -21.98 9.25
CA GLU A 2 4.33 -21.05 8.53
C GLU A 2 3.54 -19.99 7.74
N THR A 3 2.26 -20.23 7.51
CA THR A 3 1.43 -19.33 6.71
C THR A 3 1.20 -17.97 7.40
N LEU A 4 0.93 -17.98 8.70
CA LEU A 4 0.68 -16.74 9.45
C LEU A 4 1.93 -15.86 9.55
N PRO A 5 3.11 -16.39 9.90
CA PRO A 5 4.32 -15.56 9.90
C PRO A 5 4.66 -15.00 8.53
N ALA A 6 4.44 -15.77 7.46
CA ALA A 6 4.69 -15.30 6.12
C ALA A 6 3.74 -14.17 5.75
N LEU A 7 2.47 -14.26 6.14
CA LEU A 7 1.49 -13.21 5.91
C LEU A 7 1.85 -11.94 6.67
N GLU A 8 2.28 -12.08 7.91
CA GLU A 8 2.69 -10.94 8.72
C GLU A 8 3.87 -10.21 8.08
N LYS A 9 4.86 -10.95 7.58
CA LYS A 9 6.01 -10.36 6.89
C LYS A 9 5.56 -9.64 5.62
N ALA A 10 4.64 -10.24 4.87
CA ALA A 10 4.14 -9.64 3.64
C ALA A 10 3.39 -8.34 3.96
N ASN A 11 2.59 -8.32 5.01
CA ASN A 11 1.87 -7.12 5.41
C ASN A 11 2.82 -6.01 5.86
N THR A 12 3.85 -6.35 6.63
CA THR A 12 4.86 -5.39 7.07
C THR A 12 5.61 -4.80 5.88
N ALA A 13 6.01 -5.65 4.93
CA ALA A 13 6.70 -5.20 3.73
C ALA A 13 5.80 -4.30 2.88
N PHE A 14 4.51 -4.64 2.78
CA PHE A 14 3.55 -3.84 2.05
C PHE A 14 3.36 -2.47 2.70
N ASP A 15 3.23 -2.43 4.03
CA ASP A 15 3.08 -1.17 4.76
C ASP A 15 4.27 -0.26 4.52
N ARG A 16 5.49 -0.82 4.53
CA ARG A 16 6.69 -0.05 4.25
C ARG A 16 6.69 0.46 2.80
N TYR A 17 6.30 -0.39 1.87
CA TYR A 17 6.21 -0.01 0.46
C TYR A 17 5.25 1.17 0.28
N VAL A 18 4.06 1.09 0.89
CA VAL A 18 3.06 2.16 0.81
C VAL A 18 3.64 3.45 1.35
N ALA A 19 4.26 3.41 2.52
CA ALA A 19 4.83 4.60 3.13
C ALA A 19 5.87 5.25 2.23
N GLU A 20 6.77 4.46 1.68
CA GLU A 20 7.86 4.99 0.85
C GLU A 20 7.38 5.44 -0.52
N GLN A 21 6.49 4.67 -1.14
CA GLN A 21 5.94 5.01 -2.45
C GLN A 21 5.12 6.30 -2.37
N CYS A 22 4.29 6.42 -1.35
CA CYS A 22 3.45 7.60 -1.21
C CYS A 22 4.26 8.84 -0.84
N ARG A 23 5.35 8.67 -0.10
CA ARG A 23 6.28 9.77 0.17
C ARG A 23 6.96 10.22 -1.12
N PHE A 24 7.34 9.28 -1.97
CA PHE A 24 7.95 9.60 -3.25
C PHE A 24 6.99 10.43 -4.11
N GLU A 25 5.73 10.01 -4.20
CA GLU A 25 4.73 10.74 -4.97
C GLU A 25 4.47 12.13 -4.39
N GLU A 26 4.48 12.24 -3.07
CA GLU A 26 4.35 13.52 -2.39
C GLU A 26 5.49 14.48 -2.77
N LYS A 27 6.72 13.96 -2.82
CA LYS A 27 7.89 14.77 -3.20
C LYS A 27 7.82 15.19 -4.65
N MET A 28 7.28 14.35 -5.51
CA MET A 28 7.11 14.69 -6.92
C MET A 28 6.15 15.86 -7.12
N MET A 29 5.22 16.07 -6.18
CA MET A 29 4.29 17.19 -6.21
C MET A 29 4.96 18.52 -5.80
N GLY A 30 6.22 18.48 -5.38
CA GLY A 30 6.95 19.68 -5.03
C GLY A 30 6.63 20.28 -3.68
N GLY A 31 5.99 19.53 -2.80
CA GLY A 31 5.73 20.00 -1.45
C GLY A 31 4.63 21.06 -1.32
N GLY A 32 3.82 21.26 -2.34
CA GLY A 32 2.73 22.21 -2.32
C GLY A 32 1.58 21.77 -1.42
N SER A 33 0.54 22.60 -1.34
CA SER A 33 -0.61 22.30 -0.48
C SER A 33 -1.36 21.03 -0.86
N GLY A 34 -1.17 20.54 -2.08
CA GLY A 34 -1.76 19.29 -2.53
C GLY A 34 -0.95 18.04 -2.17
N ALA A 35 0.27 18.22 -1.63
CA ALA A 35 1.16 17.09 -1.37
C ALA A 35 0.58 16.11 -0.35
N GLY A 36 -0.01 16.63 0.74
CA GLY A 36 -0.63 15.78 1.76
C GLY A 36 -1.81 15.01 1.22
N ALA A 37 -2.63 15.65 0.39
CA ALA A 37 -3.78 15.00 -0.25
C ALA A 37 -3.30 13.92 -1.22
N ALA A 38 -2.22 14.18 -1.96
CA ALA A 38 -1.65 13.20 -2.88
C ALA A 38 -1.13 11.98 -2.14
N ASN A 39 -0.49 12.19 -0.98
CA ASN A 39 -0.01 11.08 -0.16
C ASN A 39 -1.18 10.21 0.33
N LEU A 40 -2.24 10.83 0.83
CA LEU A 40 -3.41 10.11 1.31
C LEU A 40 -4.09 9.34 0.17
N ALA A 41 -4.26 9.97 -0.97
CA ALA A 41 -4.86 9.32 -2.13
C ALA A 41 -4.03 8.12 -2.58
N CYS A 42 -2.70 8.25 -2.54
CA CYS A 42 -1.78 7.17 -2.84
C CYS A 42 -2.00 5.98 -1.91
N GLN A 43 -2.09 6.23 -0.60
CA GLN A 43 -2.29 5.18 0.39
C GLN A 43 -3.61 4.45 0.14
N ILE A 44 -4.68 5.19 -0.09
CA ILE A 44 -6.01 4.61 -0.33
C ILE A 44 -5.98 3.75 -1.59
N ASN A 45 -5.37 4.23 -2.66
CA ASN A 45 -5.29 3.51 -3.91
C ASN A 45 -4.53 2.20 -3.76
N LEU A 46 -3.38 2.22 -3.09
CA LEU A 46 -2.58 1.03 -2.89
C LEU A 46 -3.29 0.01 -1.99
N LEU A 47 -4.00 0.48 -0.97
CA LEU A 47 -4.78 -0.41 -0.12
C LEU A 47 -5.91 -1.10 -0.90
N HIS A 48 -6.56 -0.37 -1.81
CA HIS A 48 -7.59 -0.95 -2.66
C HIS A 48 -7.02 -2.03 -3.58
N ILE A 49 -5.86 -1.78 -4.16
CA ILE A 49 -5.18 -2.76 -5.00
C ILE A 49 -4.86 -4.02 -4.19
N ARG A 50 -4.37 -3.84 -2.96
CA ARG A 50 -4.03 -4.96 -2.08
C ARG A 50 -5.27 -5.79 -1.74
N MET A 51 -6.38 -5.13 -1.43
CA MET A 51 -7.62 -5.81 -1.11
C MET A 51 -8.12 -6.61 -2.31
N GLY A 52 -8.06 -6.04 -3.50
CA GLY A 52 -8.44 -6.74 -4.72
C GLY A 52 -7.57 -7.97 -4.97
N ALA A 53 -6.28 -7.88 -4.72
CA ALA A 53 -5.37 -9.00 -4.88
C ALA A 53 -5.69 -10.12 -3.89
N ILE A 54 -6.00 -9.78 -2.64
CA ILE A 54 -6.37 -10.76 -1.64
C ILE A 54 -7.68 -11.45 -2.01
N GLU A 55 -8.68 -10.68 -2.45
CA GLU A 55 -9.95 -11.24 -2.88
C GLU A 55 -9.78 -12.19 -4.07
N SER A 56 -8.94 -11.84 -5.03
CA SER A 56 -8.65 -12.70 -6.16
C SER A 56 -8.04 -14.01 -5.72
N HIS A 57 -7.13 -13.98 -4.76
CA HIS A 57 -6.53 -15.19 -4.22
C HIS A 57 -7.55 -16.09 -3.56
N LEU A 58 -8.43 -15.52 -2.75
CA LEU A 58 -9.46 -16.27 -2.07
C LEU A 58 -10.47 -16.86 -3.06
N SER A 59 -10.82 -16.10 -4.09
CA SER A 59 -11.77 -16.55 -5.11
C SER A 59 -11.21 -17.67 -5.97
N ALA A 60 -9.90 -17.70 -6.17
CA ALA A 60 -9.26 -18.72 -6.99
C ALA A 60 -9.19 -20.09 -6.31
N GLN A 61 -9.48 -20.15 -5.02
CA GLN A 61 -9.49 -21.41 -4.28
C GLN A 61 -10.88 -21.95 -4.16
#